data_10fa882035db2e42c69bd705f3c3a4d7
#
_entry.id   10fa882035db2e42c69bd705f3c3a4d7
#
_cell.length_a   1.000
_cell.length_b   1.000
_cell.length_c   1.000
_cell.angle_alpha   90.00
_cell.angle_beta   90.00
_cell.angle_gamma   90.00
#
_symmetry.space_group_name_H-M   'P 1'
#
loop_
_entity.id
_entity.type
_entity.pdbx_description
1 polymer ?
#
loop_
_entity_poly.entity_id
_entity_poly.type
_entity_poly.pdbx_seq_one_letter_code
_entity_poly.pdbx_strand_id
1 'polypeptide(L)'
;MRTAGGTLRVTDALAFAPGARGHEIGRDAPHALVRVAEALGGDVAVRHECVPRLEYGLAVPRMVEEAGGVATVGGPERIFLRGERPLAPDGGKACAAFELRAGERAGWVAHRVPGAYGEAPPPLDPHATLEDTAAAWRSWSELHHGHEGAHAEAVRFAGVVIQGLTYQPSGAVVAAATTSLPEVAGGDSNFDYRFTWLRDAAMIGRALSASTCSDEAERYFDWMVRAGVSCRHAEQFQIVFGVEGERDLAEHELAHLAGHLGSRPVRVGNAAWEQKQLDVLGHVLDCAWVIRDALGTPDALTASFLCELADRACAQWREPDSSIWEGREGERDYVVSKVGCWVALDRAVRLADRLGSAADPRRWAAARDAIRDTVLRDGWSEERGAFTGAFGSDHLDVGVLLLPLSGIVAFDDPRITRTIALLEDELGDDGLLQRWSGAEDGAFLLASFWLSECHARAGRLDRAQAVFERAAGAANDLGLLAEEVDAATGDPLGNVPQAISHIGLVNAAQALTETAQGAQATRSLSSSPIGGALR
;
A
#
# COMPACT_ATOMS: atom_id res chain seq x y z
N MET A 1 24.32 -4.24 -16.63
CA MET A 1 25.71 -3.99 -16.17
C MET A 1 26.62 -3.82 -17.38
N ARG A 2 27.47 -2.79 -17.40
CA ARG A 2 28.45 -2.58 -18.47
C ARG A 2 29.85 -2.88 -17.95
N THR A 3 30.64 -3.65 -18.69
CA THR A 3 32.01 -4.02 -18.37
C THR A 3 32.94 -3.67 -19.51
N ALA A 4 34.26 -3.76 -19.32
CA ALA A 4 35.23 -3.56 -20.40
C ALA A 4 35.07 -4.58 -21.53
N GLY A 5 34.59 -5.80 -21.26
CA GLY A 5 34.41 -6.88 -22.25
C GLY A 5 33.04 -6.84 -22.95
N GLY A 6 32.02 -6.26 -22.35
CA GLY A 6 30.67 -6.29 -22.91
C GLY A 6 29.57 -5.79 -21.99
N THR A 7 28.32 -6.08 -22.36
CA THR A 7 27.12 -5.72 -21.57
C THR A 7 26.41 -6.98 -21.10
N LEU A 8 26.19 -7.09 -19.79
CA LEU A 8 25.43 -8.16 -19.15
C LEU A 8 24.06 -7.65 -18.69
N ARG A 9 22.99 -8.35 -19.07
CA ARG A 9 21.65 -8.21 -18.50
C ARG A 9 21.45 -9.31 -17.46
N VAL A 10 21.03 -8.94 -16.26
CA VAL A 10 20.58 -9.87 -15.23
C VAL A 10 19.11 -9.61 -14.99
N THR A 11 18.29 -10.66 -15.04
CA THR A 11 16.87 -10.61 -14.79
C THR A 11 16.53 -11.55 -13.64
N ASP A 12 15.90 -11.01 -12.59
CA ASP A 12 15.42 -11.75 -11.43
C ASP A 12 13.90 -11.72 -11.41
N ALA A 13 13.28 -12.84 -11.02
CA ALA A 13 11.85 -12.92 -10.81
C ALA A 13 11.50 -13.94 -9.70
N LEU A 14 10.49 -13.63 -8.90
CA LEU A 14 9.79 -14.62 -8.09
C LEU A 14 8.85 -15.40 -9.03
N ALA A 15 9.04 -16.71 -9.11
CA ALA A 15 8.30 -17.56 -10.04
C ALA A 15 6.83 -17.71 -9.64
N PHE A 16 5.94 -17.67 -10.62
CA PHE A 16 4.57 -18.14 -10.47
C PHE A 16 4.45 -19.64 -10.74
N ALA A 17 3.32 -20.22 -10.35
CA ALA A 17 2.98 -21.58 -10.74
C ALA A 17 2.94 -21.70 -12.26
N PRO A 18 3.42 -22.81 -12.85
CA PRO A 18 3.44 -23.00 -14.29
C PRO A 18 2.06 -22.83 -14.92
N GLY A 19 1.95 -21.97 -15.92
CA GLY A 19 0.70 -21.69 -16.63
C GLY A 19 -0.28 -20.77 -15.89
N ALA A 20 0.04 -20.22 -14.71
CA ALA A 20 -0.81 -19.25 -14.02
C ALA A 20 -1.06 -18.01 -14.89
N ARG A 21 -2.33 -17.55 -14.97
CA ARG A 21 -2.73 -16.40 -15.78
C ARG A 21 -3.84 -15.59 -15.08
N GLY A 22 -3.94 -14.31 -15.46
CA GLY A 22 -5.00 -13.42 -14.97
C GLY A 22 -5.04 -13.37 -13.44
N HIS A 23 -6.24 -13.49 -12.86
CA HIS A 23 -6.47 -13.43 -11.41
C HIS A 23 -5.88 -14.62 -10.60
N GLU A 24 -5.35 -15.65 -11.29
CA GLU A 24 -4.74 -16.81 -10.62
C GLU A 24 -3.24 -16.66 -10.37
N ILE A 25 -2.60 -15.57 -10.85
CA ILE A 25 -1.17 -15.34 -10.62
C ILE A 25 -0.88 -15.21 -9.12
N GLY A 26 0.22 -15.83 -8.67
CA GLY A 26 0.63 -15.84 -7.26
C GLY A 26 0.02 -16.96 -6.40
N ARG A 27 -1.05 -17.63 -6.88
CA ARG A 27 -1.54 -18.86 -6.24
C ARG A 27 -0.59 -20.02 -6.53
N ASP A 28 -0.44 -20.91 -5.56
CA ASP A 28 0.41 -22.11 -5.67
C ASP A 28 1.83 -21.81 -6.18
N ALA A 29 2.36 -20.62 -5.86
CA ALA A 29 3.70 -20.22 -6.26
C ALA A 29 4.76 -21.20 -5.71
N PRO A 30 5.78 -21.57 -6.52
CA PRO A 30 6.77 -22.59 -6.13
C PRO A 30 7.80 -22.10 -5.09
N HIS A 31 7.64 -20.91 -4.53
CA HIS A 31 8.60 -20.26 -3.62
C HIS A 31 10.03 -20.25 -4.18
N ALA A 32 10.15 -19.89 -5.46
CA ALA A 32 11.41 -19.92 -6.20
C ALA A 32 11.77 -18.53 -6.73
N LEU A 33 13.03 -18.15 -6.54
CA LEU A 33 13.66 -17.03 -7.21
C LEU A 33 14.38 -17.55 -8.45
N VAL A 34 14.04 -17.04 -9.61
CA VAL A 34 14.69 -17.32 -10.88
C VAL A 34 15.62 -16.17 -11.24
N ARG A 35 16.86 -16.49 -11.62
CA ARG A 35 17.82 -15.53 -12.14
C ARG A 35 18.31 -15.97 -13.51
N VAL A 36 18.29 -15.08 -14.50
CA VAL A 36 18.89 -15.30 -15.82
C VAL A 36 19.88 -14.19 -16.11
N ALA A 37 21.12 -14.57 -16.44
CA ALA A 37 22.16 -13.67 -16.93
C ALA A 37 22.35 -13.86 -18.42
N GLU A 38 22.41 -12.76 -19.20
CA GLU A 38 22.55 -12.75 -20.65
C GLU A 38 23.62 -11.74 -21.10
N ALA A 39 24.58 -12.16 -21.90
CA ALA A 39 25.54 -11.27 -22.53
C ALA A 39 24.93 -10.64 -23.78
N LEU A 40 24.50 -9.38 -23.69
CA LEU A 40 23.85 -8.64 -24.79
C LEU A 40 24.81 -8.24 -25.89
N GLY A 41 26.12 -8.13 -25.60
CA GLY A 41 27.15 -7.78 -26.53
C GLY A 41 28.53 -7.87 -25.91
N GLY A 42 29.49 -8.43 -26.68
CA GLY A 42 30.82 -8.75 -26.18
C GLY A 42 30.85 -9.95 -25.22
N ASP A 43 32.04 -10.44 -24.91
CA ASP A 43 32.24 -11.55 -23.99
C ASP A 43 32.38 -11.01 -22.55
N VAL A 44 31.68 -11.61 -21.59
CA VAL A 44 31.62 -11.13 -20.21
C VAL A 44 32.07 -12.23 -19.25
N ALA A 45 33.13 -11.97 -18.48
CA ALA A 45 33.50 -12.81 -17.34
C ALA A 45 32.49 -12.57 -16.21
N VAL A 46 31.83 -13.64 -15.75
CA VAL A 46 30.78 -13.63 -14.72
C VAL A 46 31.26 -14.37 -13.50
N ARG A 47 31.07 -13.76 -12.33
CA ARG A 47 31.14 -14.42 -11.04
C ARG A 47 29.76 -14.39 -10.40
N HIS A 48 29.17 -15.55 -10.17
CA HIS A 48 27.90 -15.71 -9.49
C HIS A 48 28.15 -16.21 -8.08
N GLU A 49 27.60 -15.52 -7.09
CA GLU A 49 27.65 -15.92 -5.70
C GLU A 49 26.23 -15.97 -5.12
N CYS A 50 25.92 -17.02 -4.39
CA CYS A 50 24.73 -17.13 -3.55
C CYS A 50 25.16 -17.21 -2.08
N VAL A 51 24.68 -16.28 -1.26
CA VAL A 51 25.13 -16.10 0.12
C VAL A 51 23.89 -16.00 1.03
N PRO A 52 23.22 -17.14 1.34
CA PRO A 52 22.04 -17.14 2.20
C PRO A 52 22.34 -16.60 3.61
N ARG A 53 21.43 -15.83 4.15
CA ARG A 53 21.45 -15.29 5.51
C ARG A 53 20.06 -15.46 6.09
N LEU A 54 19.82 -16.60 6.73
CA LEU A 54 18.52 -16.94 7.29
C LEU A 54 18.27 -16.17 8.58
N GLU A 55 17.00 -15.99 8.96
CA GLU A 55 16.59 -15.26 10.16
C GLU A 55 17.29 -13.89 10.28
N TYR A 56 17.21 -13.09 9.22
CA TYR A 56 17.85 -11.75 9.15
C TYR A 56 19.38 -11.78 9.39
N GLY A 57 20.05 -12.89 9.07
CA GLY A 57 21.49 -13.06 9.23
C GLY A 57 21.91 -13.64 10.58
N LEU A 58 21.00 -13.94 11.48
CA LEU A 58 21.30 -14.65 12.73
C LEU A 58 21.74 -16.09 12.48
N ALA A 59 21.20 -16.74 11.46
CA ALA A 59 21.59 -18.08 11.04
C ALA A 59 22.38 -18.01 9.72
N VAL A 60 23.66 -18.38 9.78
CA VAL A 60 24.54 -18.51 8.61
C VAL A 60 24.64 -20.00 8.28
N PRO A 61 23.89 -20.49 7.28
CA PRO A 61 23.87 -21.90 6.94
C PRO A 61 25.17 -22.30 6.24
N ARG A 62 25.49 -23.60 6.28
CA ARG A 62 26.51 -24.19 5.43
C ARG A 62 25.91 -24.61 4.10
N MET A 63 26.63 -24.37 2.99
CA MET A 63 26.26 -24.87 1.67
C MET A 63 26.85 -26.22 1.43
N VAL A 64 26.09 -27.19 0.91
CA VAL A 64 26.51 -28.54 0.57
C VAL A 64 26.01 -28.94 -0.81
N GLU A 65 26.71 -29.85 -1.48
CA GLU A 65 26.22 -30.46 -2.73
C GLU A 65 25.06 -31.39 -2.43
N GLU A 66 23.95 -31.20 -3.08
CA GLU A 66 22.74 -32.02 -2.90
C GLU A 66 21.79 -31.89 -4.11
N ALA A 67 21.17 -33.00 -4.49
CA ALA A 67 20.08 -33.06 -5.47
C ALA A 67 20.39 -32.37 -6.83
N GLY A 68 21.62 -32.50 -7.30
CA GLY A 68 22.05 -31.91 -8.59
C GLY A 68 22.31 -30.39 -8.56
N GLY A 69 22.53 -29.83 -7.38
CA GLY A 69 22.88 -28.44 -7.14
C GLY A 69 23.54 -28.26 -5.78
N VAL A 70 23.26 -27.18 -5.10
CA VAL A 70 23.70 -26.89 -3.73
C VAL A 70 22.51 -26.58 -2.84
N ALA A 71 22.62 -26.96 -1.57
CA ALA A 71 21.56 -26.69 -0.59
C ALA A 71 22.14 -26.13 0.70
N THR A 72 21.32 -25.40 1.47
CA THR A 72 21.67 -24.96 2.82
C THR A 72 21.47 -26.08 3.83
N VAL A 73 22.37 -26.15 4.80
CA VAL A 73 22.26 -26.97 6.02
C VAL A 73 22.49 -26.08 7.23
N GLY A 74 21.56 -26.11 8.18
CA GLY A 74 21.52 -25.23 9.34
C GLY A 74 20.54 -24.06 9.15
N GLY A 75 19.75 -23.82 10.18
CA GLY A 75 18.65 -22.84 10.17
C GLY A 75 17.27 -23.49 10.07
N PRO A 76 16.19 -22.70 10.19
CA PRO A 76 14.81 -23.19 10.28
C PRO A 76 14.21 -23.57 8.91
N GLU A 77 14.87 -23.21 7.82
CA GLU A 77 14.43 -23.46 6.45
C GLU A 77 15.60 -23.81 5.54
N ARG A 78 15.30 -24.31 4.35
CA ARG A 78 16.30 -24.70 3.36
C ARG A 78 16.18 -23.89 2.08
N ILE A 79 17.34 -23.57 1.49
CA ILE A 79 17.43 -23.00 0.14
C ILE A 79 18.11 -24.03 -0.75
N PHE A 80 17.45 -24.44 -1.84
CA PHE A 80 18.00 -25.29 -2.88
C PHE A 80 18.31 -24.46 -4.11
N LEU A 81 19.58 -24.39 -4.51
CA LEU A 81 20.03 -23.63 -5.66
C LEU A 81 20.55 -24.58 -6.76
N ARG A 82 19.91 -24.52 -7.91
CA ARG A 82 20.29 -25.25 -9.13
C ARG A 82 20.49 -24.28 -10.28
N GLY A 83 21.36 -24.64 -11.20
CA GLY A 83 21.59 -23.79 -12.37
C GLY A 83 22.38 -24.50 -13.46
N GLU A 84 22.37 -23.92 -14.66
CA GLU A 84 23.04 -24.44 -15.85
C GLU A 84 24.58 -24.36 -15.74
N ARG A 85 25.08 -23.45 -14.92
CA ARG A 85 26.49 -23.38 -14.55
C ARG A 85 26.61 -23.87 -13.11
N PRO A 86 27.33 -25.00 -12.85
CA PRO A 86 27.46 -25.58 -11.52
C PRO A 86 28.04 -24.56 -10.53
N LEU A 87 27.45 -24.52 -9.32
CA LEU A 87 27.97 -23.76 -8.20
C LEU A 87 28.72 -24.71 -7.26
N ALA A 88 29.89 -24.30 -6.81
CA ALA A 88 30.67 -25.03 -5.80
C ALA A 88 30.37 -24.44 -4.40
N PRO A 89 30.09 -25.32 -3.39
CA PRO A 89 29.99 -24.86 -2.02
C PRO A 89 31.33 -24.31 -1.51
N ASP A 90 31.27 -23.18 -0.79
CA ASP A 90 32.41 -22.55 -0.13
C ASP A 90 31.96 -22.03 1.24
N GLY A 91 31.91 -22.86 2.24
CA GLY A 91 31.43 -22.55 3.59
C GLY A 91 29.95 -22.14 3.60
N GLY A 92 29.67 -20.90 3.93
CA GLY A 92 28.31 -20.30 3.97
C GLY A 92 27.85 -19.68 2.66
N LYS A 93 28.51 -19.97 1.54
CA LYS A 93 28.16 -19.49 0.20
C LYS A 93 28.33 -20.57 -0.86
N ALA A 94 27.77 -20.35 -2.05
CA ALA A 94 28.03 -21.14 -3.24
C ALA A 94 28.45 -20.21 -4.38
N CYS A 95 29.47 -20.60 -5.14
CA CYS A 95 30.10 -19.75 -6.16
C CYS A 95 30.25 -20.47 -7.50
N ALA A 96 30.16 -19.70 -8.59
CA ALA A 96 30.57 -20.11 -9.91
C ALA A 96 31.32 -18.97 -10.60
N ALA A 97 32.34 -19.31 -11.39
CA ALA A 97 33.03 -18.35 -12.27
C ALA A 97 33.09 -18.93 -13.68
N PHE A 98 32.67 -18.18 -14.67
CA PHE A 98 32.57 -18.61 -16.05
C PHE A 98 32.57 -17.41 -16.99
N GLU A 99 32.64 -17.65 -18.27
CA GLU A 99 32.51 -16.64 -19.31
C GLU A 99 31.22 -16.86 -20.09
N LEU A 100 30.50 -15.78 -20.39
CA LEU A 100 29.38 -15.76 -21.33
C LEU A 100 29.84 -15.02 -22.59
N ARG A 101 29.72 -15.68 -23.74
CA ARG A 101 29.92 -15.04 -25.05
C ARG A 101 28.74 -14.20 -25.45
N ALA A 102 28.94 -13.28 -26.37
CA ALA A 102 27.85 -12.48 -26.90
C ALA A 102 26.66 -13.36 -27.35
N GLY A 103 25.46 -13.09 -26.82
CA GLY A 103 24.22 -13.85 -27.05
C GLY A 103 24.03 -15.09 -26.16
N GLU A 104 25.03 -15.50 -25.37
CA GLU A 104 24.85 -16.62 -24.42
C GLU A 104 24.06 -16.19 -23.18
N ARG A 105 23.31 -17.16 -22.64
CA ARG A 105 22.52 -17.03 -21.42
C ARG A 105 22.90 -18.12 -20.43
N ALA A 106 22.73 -17.85 -19.14
CA ALA A 106 22.83 -18.84 -18.08
C ALA A 106 21.80 -18.54 -17.00
N GLY A 107 21.11 -19.56 -16.51
CA GLY A 107 20.03 -19.43 -15.55
C GLY A 107 20.21 -20.25 -14.27
N TRP A 108 19.63 -19.77 -13.19
CA TRP A 108 19.59 -20.42 -11.87
C TRP A 108 18.21 -20.26 -11.25
N VAL A 109 17.87 -21.25 -10.41
CA VAL A 109 16.65 -21.25 -9.60
C VAL A 109 17.00 -21.53 -8.16
N ALA A 110 16.64 -20.64 -7.25
CA ALA A 110 16.75 -20.81 -5.81
C ALA A 110 15.35 -21.05 -5.22
N HIS A 111 15.10 -22.26 -4.73
CA HIS A 111 13.86 -22.61 -4.04
C HIS A 111 14.02 -22.43 -2.53
N ARG A 112 13.06 -21.77 -1.90
CA ARG A 112 12.88 -21.76 -0.45
C ARG A 112 11.96 -22.91 -0.06
N VAL A 113 12.39 -23.74 0.88
CA VAL A 113 11.61 -24.85 1.43
C VAL A 113 11.48 -24.68 2.93
N PRO A 114 10.27 -24.59 3.47
CA PRO A 114 10.03 -24.49 4.90
C PRO A 114 10.55 -25.73 5.64
N GLY A 115 11.08 -25.52 6.85
CA GLY A 115 11.57 -26.57 7.72
C GLY A 115 13.01 -27.02 7.41
N ALA A 116 13.76 -27.31 8.48
CA ALA A 116 15.18 -27.70 8.41
C ALA A 116 15.44 -29.03 7.67
N TYR A 117 14.41 -29.84 7.49
CA TYR A 117 14.47 -31.17 6.87
C TYR A 117 13.63 -31.27 5.59
N GLY A 118 13.22 -30.12 5.03
CA GLY A 118 12.44 -30.10 3.80
C GLY A 118 13.19 -30.76 2.64
N GLU A 119 12.47 -31.53 1.83
CA GLU A 119 13.01 -32.23 0.67
C GLU A 119 13.22 -31.29 -0.51
N ALA A 120 14.17 -31.63 -1.38
CA ALA A 120 14.46 -30.88 -2.58
C ALA A 120 13.25 -30.89 -3.53
N PRO A 121 12.71 -29.70 -3.92
CA PRO A 121 11.60 -29.64 -4.86
C PRO A 121 12.02 -30.12 -6.26
N PRO A 122 11.07 -30.43 -7.15
CA PRO A 122 11.38 -30.70 -8.56
C PRO A 122 12.17 -29.55 -9.19
N PRO A 123 13.12 -29.84 -10.09
CA PRO A 123 13.85 -28.79 -10.79
C PRO A 123 12.94 -28.01 -11.75
N LEU A 124 13.16 -26.70 -11.83
CA LEU A 124 12.54 -25.83 -12.81
C LEU A 124 13.58 -25.41 -13.87
N ASP A 125 13.16 -25.30 -15.10
CA ASP A 125 13.95 -24.67 -16.16
C ASP A 125 13.95 -23.15 -15.96
N PRO A 126 15.11 -22.50 -15.75
CA PRO A 126 15.15 -21.09 -15.41
C PRO A 126 14.63 -20.17 -16.54
N HIS A 127 14.87 -20.53 -17.81
CA HIS A 127 14.45 -19.71 -18.95
C HIS A 127 12.95 -19.82 -19.17
N ALA A 128 12.42 -21.04 -19.24
CA ALA A 128 10.98 -21.28 -19.39
C ALA A 128 10.19 -20.68 -18.22
N THR A 129 10.69 -20.81 -16.97
CA THR A 129 10.05 -20.26 -15.78
C THR A 129 10.03 -18.73 -15.80
N LEU A 130 11.11 -18.07 -16.22
CA LEU A 130 11.15 -16.61 -16.36
C LEU A 130 10.18 -16.12 -17.45
N GLU A 131 10.16 -16.78 -18.61
CA GLU A 131 9.27 -16.44 -19.71
C GLU A 131 7.80 -16.62 -19.33
N ASP A 132 7.46 -17.72 -18.64
CA ASP A 132 6.11 -18.00 -18.17
C ASP A 132 5.66 -17.00 -17.07
N THR A 133 6.55 -16.67 -16.13
CA THR A 133 6.30 -15.65 -15.10
C THR A 133 6.05 -14.26 -15.73
N ALA A 134 6.83 -13.88 -16.73
CA ALA A 134 6.61 -12.62 -17.46
C ALA A 134 5.29 -12.63 -18.26
N ALA A 135 4.92 -13.77 -18.84
CA ALA A 135 3.63 -13.93 -19.53
C ALA A 135 2.46 -13.87 -18.55
N ALA A 136 2.61 -14.42 -17.34
CA ALA A 136 1.64 -14.35 -16.27
C ALA A 136 1.36 -12.90 -15.85
N TRP A 137 2.38 -12.09 -15.60
CA TRP A 137 2.24 -10.66 -15.29
C TRP A 137 1.56 -9.88 -16.40
N ARG A 138 1.91 -10.13 -17.67
CA ARG A 138 1.26 -9.48 -18.81
C ARG A 138 -0.22 -9.84 -18.89
N SER A 139 -0.57 -11.12 -18.70
CA SER A 139 -1.96 -11.57 -18.74
C SER A 139 -2.81 -10.92 -17.65
N TRP A 140 -2.24 -10.69 -16.45
CA TRP A 140 -2.92 -9.94 -15.40
C TRP A 140 -3.07 -8.47 -15.77
N SER A 141 -1.99 -7.82 -16.22
CA SER A 141 -2.01 -6.39 -16.61
C SER A 141 -2.98 -6.12 -17.77
N GLU A 142 -3.15 -7.07 -18.69
CA GLU A 142 -4.08 -6.96 -19.83
C GLU A 142 -5.56 -7.04 -19.42
N LEU A 143 -5.89 -7.58 -18.25
CA LEU A 143 -7.25 -7.56 -17.72
C LEU A 143 -7.62 -6.19 -17.10
N HIS A 144 -6.66 -5.37 -16.77
CA HIS A 144 -6.83 -4.19 -15.94
C HIS A 144 -6.60 -2.89 -16.72
N HIS A 145 -7.55 -2.55 -17.60
CA HIS A 145 -7.53 -1.35 -18.45
C HIS A 145 -8.64 -0.33 -18.11
N GLY A 146 -9.15 -0.34 -16.89
CA GLY A 146 -10.35 0.43 -16.53
C GLY A 146 -10.18 1.94 -16.51
N HIS A 147 -8.96 2.46 -16.37
CA HIS A 147 -8.72 3.89 -16.35
C HIS A 147 -8.34 4.41 -17.75
N GLU A 148 -9.18 5.28 -18.33
CA GLU A 148 -9.00 5.88 -19.66
C GLU A 148 -8.55 7.37 -19.59
N GLY A 149 -7.98 7.81 -18.48
CA GLY A 149 -7.55 9.20 -18.28
C GLY A 149 -6.14 9.49 -18.79
N ALA A 150 -5.72 10.73 -18.63
CA ALA A 150 -4.38 11.20 -19.02
C ALA A 150 -3.24 10.41 -18.33
N HIS A 151 -3.49 9.81 -17.17
CA HIS A 151 -2.52 9.07 -16.35
C HIS A 151 -2.70 7.54 -16.42
N ALA A 152 -3.32 7.02 -17.48
CA ALA A 152 -3.66 5.60 -17.63
C ALA A 152 -2.45 4.65 -17.44
N GLU A 153 -1.28 5.03 -17.93
CA GLU A 153 -0.05 4.22 -17.79
C GLU A 153 0.41 4.15 -16.33
N ALA A 154 0.44 5.29 -15.63
CA ALA A 154 0.81 5.35 -14.22
C ALA A 154 -0.17 4.58 -13.33
N VAL A 155 -1.49 4.70 -13.61
CA VAL A 155 -2.54 3.94 -12.89
C VAL A 155 -2.38 2.44 -13.12
N ARG A 156 -2.15 2.00 -14.35
CA ARG A 156 -1.92 0.59 -14.67
C ARG A 156 -0.69 0.05 -13.96
N PHE A 157 0.41 0.80 -13.95
CA PHE A 157 1.63 0.42 -13.26
C PHE A 157 1.43 0.35 -11.75
N ALA A 158 0.74 1.33 -11.15
CA ALA A 158 0.38 1.29 -9.74
C ALA A 158 -0.46 0.04 -9.39
N GLY A 159 -1.38 -0.36 -10.27
CA GLY A 159 -2.13 -1.61 -10.13
C GLY A 159 -1.21 -2.84 -10.10
N VAL A 160 -0.19 -2.90 -10.97
CA VAL A 160 0.82 -3.98 -10.97
C VAL A 160 1.61 -4.00 -9.65
N VAL A 161 1.97 -2.83 -9.11
CA VAL A 161 2.68 -2.74 -7.83
C VAL A 161 1.78 -3.22 -6.68
N ILE A 162 0.52 -2.78 -6.60
CA ILE A 162 -0.44 -3.23 -5.59
C ILE A 162 -0.64 -4.75 -5.67
N GLN A 163 -0.77 -5.30 -6.88
CA GLN A 163 -0.81 -6.75 -7.08
C GLN A 163 0.46 -7.45 -6.60
N GLY A 164 1.64 -6.85 -6.82
CA GLY A 164 2.92 -7.35 -6.33
C GLY A 164 3.03 -7.36 -4.79
N LEU A 165 2.29 -6.47 -4.12
CA LEU A 165 2.18 -6.40 -2.66
C LEU A 165 1.03 -7.25 -2.10
N THR A 166 0.23 -7.89 -2.97
CA THR A 166 -0.87 -8.77 -2.56
C THR A 166 -0.37 -10.18 -2.30
N TYR A 167 -0.59 -10.66 -1.08
CA TYR A 167 -0.39 -12.07 -0.74
C TYR A 167 -1.59 -12.87 -1.25
N GLN A 168 -1.43 -13.46 -2.43
CA GLN A 168 -2.53 -14.09 -3.17
C GLN A 168 -3.30 -15.19 -2.44
N PRO A 169 -2.68 -16.05 -1.60
CA PRO A 169 -3.42 -17.08 -0.88
C PRO A 169 -4.54 -16.53 0.01
N SER A 170 -4.36 -15.37 0.62
CA SER A 170 -5.38 -14.76 1.50
C SER A 170 -6.06 -13.54 0.88
N GLY A 171 -5.42 -12.84 -0.05
CA GLY A 171 -5.88 -11.56 -0.59
C GLY A 171 -5.39 -10.34 0.20
N ALA A 172 -4.62 -10.53 1.27
CA ALA A 172 -4.04 -9.44 2.06
C ALA A 172 -3.06 -8.60 1.24
N VAL A 173 -3.07 -7.29 1.43
CA VAL A 173 -2.13 -6.35 0.79
C VAL A 173 -1.21 -5.79 1.85
N VAL A 174 0.10 -6.07 1.75
CA VAL A 174 1.09 -5.51 2.69
C VAL A 174 1.34 -4.04 2.37
N ALA A 175 1.62 -3.23 3.41
CA ALA A 175 1.89 -1.81 3.24
C ALA A 175 3.14 -1.56 2.40
N ALA A 176 4.21 -2.37 2.58
CA ALA A 176 5.38 -2.37 1.72
C ALA A 176 6.07 -3.73 1.71
N ALA A 177 6.91 -3.98 0.69
CA ALA A 177 7.69 -5.22 0.58
C ALA A 177 8.96 -5.22 1.45
N THR A 178 9.28 -4.12 2.11
CA THR A 178 10.53 -3.90 2.86
C THR A 178 10.27 -3.63 4.34
N THR A 179 11.32 -3.72 5.12
CA THR A 179 11.36 -3.30 6.53
C THR A 179 12.54 -2.39 6.78
N SER A 180 12.37 -1.48 7.73
CA SER A 180 13.44 -0.68 8.34
C SER A 180 14.24 0.21 7.38
N LEU A 181 13.65 0.59 6.25
CA LEU A 181 14.15 1.70 5.46
C LEU A 181 13.73 3.02 6.14
N PRO A 182 14.65 3.97 6.35
CA PRO A 182 14.40 5.11 7.20
C PRO A 182 13.54 6.18 6.54
N GLU A 183 12.63 6.78 7.29
CA GLU A 183 11.92 8.01 6.94
C GLU A 183 12.85 9.23 7.12
N VAL A 184 13.81 9.12 8.04
CA VAL A 184 14.87 10.11 8.25
C VAL A 184 16.22 9.41 8.19
N ALA A 185 17.09 9.78 7.25
CA ALA A 185 18.42 9.19 7.11
C ALA A 185 19.25 9.35 8.39
N GLY A 186 19.71 8.23 8.96
CA GLY A 186 20.44 8.20 10.25
C GLY A 186 19.52 8.27 11.48
N GLY A 187 18.20 8.36 11.29
CA GLY A 187 17.18 8.41 12.34
C GLY A 187 16.72 7.05 12.86
N ASP A 188 15.64 7.07 13.65
CA ASP A 188 15.06 5.90 14.33
C ASP A 188 13.63 5.54 13.85
N SER A 189 13.05 6.31 12.93
CA SER A 189 11.79 6.02 12.26
C SER A 189 12.00 4.96 11.17
N ASN A 190 12.18 3.72 11.61
CA ASN A 190 12.54 2.57 10.76
C ASN A 190 11.63 1.40 11.10
N PHE A 191 10.45 1.31 10.46
CA PHE A 191 9.41 0.37 10.83
C PHE A 191 9.29 -0.80 9.85
N ASP A 192 8.65 -1.89 10.31
CA ASP A 192 8.35 -3.05 9.47
C ASP A 192 6.96 -2.90 8.84
N TYR A 193 6.91 -2.74 7.52
CA TYR A 193 5.69 -2.53 6.75
C TYR A 193 5.21 -3.78 5.97
N ARG A 194 5.78 -4.95 6.25
CA ARG A 194 5.39 -6.22 5.61
C ARG A 194 4.11 -6.83 6.21
N PHE A 195 3.26 -5.99 6.76
CA PHE A 195 1.96 -6.31 7.38
C PHE A 195 0.83 -5.57 6.66
N THR A 196 -0.39 -5.94 6.98
CA THR A 196 -1.59 -5.38 6.36
C THR A 196 -2.37 -4.53 7.36
N TRP A 197 -2.51 -3.24 7.07
CA TRP A 197 -3.31 -2.30 7.86
C TRP A 197 -4.76 -2.25 7.36
N LEU A 198 -5.70 -2.35 8.29
CA LEU A 198 -7.12 -2.19 7.95
C LEU A 198 -7.48 -0.73 7.59
N ARG A 199 -6.68 0.24 8.00
CA ARG A 199 -6.80 1.65 7.62
C ARG A 199 -6.75 1.85 6.10
N ASP A 200 -5.95 1.08 5.42
CA ASP A 200 -5.74 1.23 3.98
C ASP A 200 -6.92 0.68 3.15
N ALA A 201 -7.85 -0.04 3.81
CA ALA A 201 -8.90 -0.83 3.18
C ALA A 201 -9.79 -0.04 2.20
N ALA A 202 -10.31 1.11 2.61
CA ALA A 202 -11.19 1.91 1.77
C ALA A 202 -10.44 2.46 0.53
N MET A 203 -9.21 2.87 0.73
CA MET A 203 -8.36 3.41 -0.34
C MET A 203 -7.96 2.31 -1.32
N ILE A 204 -7.58 1.12 -0.82
CA ILE A 204 -7.33 -0.09 -1.64
C ILE A 204 -8.57 -0.45 -2.44
N GLY A 205 -9.73 -0.53 -1.81
CA GLY A 205 -11.00 -0.85 -2.47
C GLY A 205 -11.32 0.12 -3.61
N ARG A 206 -11.12 1.43 -3.43
CA ARG A 206 -11.30 2.44 -4.48
C ARG A 206 -10.29 2.27 -5.62
N ALA A 207 -9.00 2.11 -5.30
CA ALA A 207 -7.95 1.97 -6.29
C ALA A 207 -8.13 0.71 -7.14
N LEU A 208 -8.46 -0.43 -6.52
CA LEU A 208 -8.74 -1.67 -7.22
C LEU A 208 -10.02 -1.56 -8.07
N SER A 209 -11.08 -0.92 -7.56
CA SER A 209 -12.31 -0.68 -8.34
C SER A 209 -12.06 0.24 -9.52
N ALA A 210 -11.26 1.29 -9.36
CA ALA A 210 -10.89 2.21 -10.44
C ALA A 210 -10.03 1.54 -11.53
N SER A 211 -9.25 0.52 -11.15
CA SER A 211 -8.41 -0.26 -12.05
C SER A 211 -9.13 -1.49 -12.64
N THR A 212 -10.43 -1.66 -12.39
CA THR A 212 -11.23 -2.85 -12.76
C THR A 212 -10.75 -4.17 -12.15
N CYS A 213 -10.15 -4.11 -10.97
CA CYS A 213 -9.68 -5.26 -10.20
C CYS A 213 -10.73 -5.67 -9.14
N SER A 214 -11.98 -5.91 -9.54
CA SER A 214 -13.07 -6.24 -8.59
C SER A 214 -12.80 -7.53 -7.81
N ASP A 215 -12.25 -8.55 -8.46
CA ASP A 215 -11.95 -9.84 -7.83
C ASP A 215 -10.91 -9.70 -6.71
N GLU A 216 -9.88 -8.86 -6.91
CA GLU A 216 -8.88 -8.55 -5.90
C GLU A 216 -9.48 -7.74 -4.75
N ALA A 217 -10.36 -6.79 -5.04
CA ALA A 217 -11.04 -5.99 -4.02
C ALA A 217 -11.97 -6.84 -3.14
N GLU A 218 -12.72 -7.79 -3.73
CA GLU A 218 -13.57 -8.72 -3.00
C GLU A 218 -12.74 -9.67 -2.11
N ARG A 219 -11.64 -10.22 -2.62
CA ARG A 219 -10.74 -11.09 -1.85
C ARG A 219 -10.08 -10.36 -0.68
N TYR A 220 -9.61 -9.13 -0.92
CA TYR A 220 -9.07 -8.31 0.14
C TYR A 220 -10.11 -8.02 1.22
N PHE A 221 -11.36 -7.70 0.82
CA PHE A 221 -12.46 -7.48 1.77
C PHE A 221 -12.81 -8.73 2.57
N ASP A 222 -12.89 -9.91 1.93
CA ASP A 222 -13.14 -11.18 2.63
C ASP A 222 -12.04 -11.49 3.66
N TRP A 223 -10.76 -11.29 3.28
CA TRP A 223 -9.65 -11.41 4.22
C TRP A 223 -9.80 -10.44 5.41
N MET A 224 -10.12 -9.18 5.15
CA MET A 224 -10.28 -8.15 6.17
C MET A 224 -11.42 -8.50 7.15
N VAL A 225 -12.55 -9.00 6.65
CA VAL A 225 -13.65 -9.48 7.50
C VAL A 225 -13.19 -10.64 8.38
N ARG A 226 -12.48 -11.62 7.83
CA ARG A 226 -11.97 -12.78 8.58
C ARG A 226 -10.98 -12.37 9.66
N ALA A 227 -10.03 -11.49 9.34
CA ALA A 227 -9.08 -10.94 10.30
C ALA A 227 -9.80 -10.14 11.40
N GLY A 228 -10.72 -9.23 11.02
CA GLY A 228 -11.46 -8.38 11.92
C GLY A 228 -12.39 -9.13 12.86
N VAL A 229 -13.09 -10.16 12.38
CA VAL A 229 -13.97 -11.01 13.21
C VAL A 229 -13.20 -11.69 14.32
N SER A 230 -11.92 -12.00 14.15
CA SER A 230 -11.08 -12.57 15.21
C SER A 230 -10.93 -11.64 16.42
N CYS A 231 -11.17 -10.34 16.25
CA CYS A 231 -11.05 -9.30 17.27
C CYS A 231 -12.40 -8.82 17.83
N ARG A 232 -13.53 -9.40 17.41
CA ARG A 232 -14.88 -8.93 17.76
C ARG A 232 -15.15 -8.82 19.28
N HIS A 233 -14.51 -9.67 20.07
CA HIS A 233 -14.64 -9.68 21.53
C HIS A 233 -13.47 -8.97 22.25
N ALA A 234 -12.50 -8.44 21.53
CA ALA A 234 -11.41 -7.68 22.12
C ALA A 234 -11.93 -6.32 22.61
N GLU A 235 -11.42 -5.84 23.73
CA GLU A 235 -11.69 -4.50 24.22
C GLU A 235 -11.29 -3.45 23.17
N GLN A 236 -10.14 -3.67 22.55
CA GLN A 236 -9.59 -2.85 21.49
C GLN A 236 -9.63 -3.59 20.14
N PHE A 237 -10.09 -2.93 19.09
CA PHE A 237 -10.09 -3.45 17.74
C PHE A 237 -8.70 -3.29 17.13
N GLN A 238 -8.07 -4.40 16.77
CA GLN A 238 -6.71 -4.42 16.20
C GLN A 238 -6.71 -3.84 14.78
N ILE A 239 -5.66 -3.08 14.46
CA ILE A 239 -5.57 -2.25 13.24
C ILE A 239 -4.68 -2.84 12.16
N VAL A 240 -3.73 -3.71 12.53
CA VAL A 240 -2.73 -4.31 11.65
C VAL A 240 -2.58 -5.80 11.93
N PHE A 241 -2.39 -6.59 10.88
CA PHE A 241 -2.33 -8.06 10.93
C PHE A 241 -1.24 -8.59 10.02
N GLY A 242 -0.77 -9.80 10.28
CA GLY A 242 -0.02 -10.57 9.31
C GLY A 242 -0.89 -10.96 8.11
N VAL A 243 -0.27 -11.38 7.02
CA VAL A 243 -0.96 -11.66 5.75
C VAL A 243 -1.95 -12.83 5.82
N GLU A 244 -1.82 -13.73 6.77
CA GLU A 244 -2.76 -14.82 7.03
C GLU A 244 -3.71 -14.52 8.22
N GLY A 245 -3.65 -13.28 8.75
CA GLY A 245 -4.47 -12.82 9.87
C GLY A 245 -3.81 -13.02 11.23
N GLU A 246 -2.48 -13.19 11.28
CA GLU A 246 -1.72 -13.28 12.52
C GLU A 246 -1.88 -11.99 13.32
N ARG A 247 -2.11 -12.15 14.62
CA ARG A 247 -2.39 -11.04 15.53
C ARG A 247 -1.19 -10.58 16.34
N ASP A 248 -0.28 -11.50 16.70
CA ASP A 248 0.93 -11.17 17.46
C ASP A 248 2.01 -10.71 16.48
N LEU A 249 2.23 -9.41 16.46
CA LEU A 249 3.23 -8.75 15.63
C LEU A 249 4.30 -8.07 16.49
N ALA A 250 4.65 -8.69 17.62
CA ALA A 250 5.61 -8.14 18.57
C ALA A 250 6.87 -7.60 17.89
N GLU A 251 7.19 -6.34 18.16
CA GLU A 251 8.35 -5.66 17.58
C GLU A 251 9.64 -6.12 18.25
N HIS A 252 10.64 -6.47 17.45
CA HIS A 252 11.96 -6.87 17.88
C HIS A 252 13.04 -6.09 17.16
N GLU A 253 14.08 -5.69 17.89
CA GLU A 253 15.24 -5.00 17.33
C GLU A 253 16.34 -5.98 16.93
N LEU A 254 16.89 -5.79 15.73
CA LEU A 254 18.00 -6.59 15.19
C LEU A 254 19.32 -5.83 15.35
N ALA A 255 19.83 -5.77 16.58
CA ALA A 255 20.99 -4.96 16.96
C ALA A 255 22.29 -5.31 16.20
N HIS A 256 22.39 -6.50 15.60
CA HIS A 256 23.54 -6.95 14.80
C HIS A 256 23.57 -6.37 13.37
N LEU A 257 22.48 -5.74 12.91
CA LEU A 257 22.42 -5.09 11.60
C LEU A 257 22.76 -3.61 11.70
N ALA A 258 23.47 -3.11 10.69
CA ALA A 258 23.94 -1.73 10.68
C ALA A 258 22.82 -0.70 10.41
N GLY A 259 21.73 -1.14 9.77
CA GLY A 259 20.71 -0.27 9.22
C GLY A 259 21.13 0.43 7.91
N HIS A 260 20.15 0.81 7.11
CA HIS A 260 20.40 1.58 5.89
C HIS A 260 20.84 3.00 6.26
N LEU A 261 21.92 3.50 5.66
CA LEU A 261 22.51 4.80 5.98
C LEU A 261 22.85 5.00 7.48
N GLY A 262 23.08 3.91 8.22
CA GLY A 262 23.34 3.94 9.65
C GLY A 262 22.10 4.16 10.53
N SER A 263 20.91 4.13 9.95
CA SER A 263 19.62 4.34 10.64
C SER A 263 19.28 3.15 11.53
N ARG A 264 19.03 3.37 12.80
CA ARG A 264 18.78 2.34 13.81
C ARG A 264 17.61 2.72 14.70
N PRO A 265 16.94 1.72 15.29
CA PRO A 265 17.15 0.26 15.18
C PRO A 265 16.63 -0.30 13.84
N VAL A 266 17.17 -1.46 13.43
CA VAL A 266 16.52 -2.32 12.43
C VAL A 266 15.49 -3.15 13.17
N ARG A 267 14.22 -3.15 12.69
CA ARG A 267 13.08 -3.80 13.36
C ARG A 267 12.45 -4.89 12.52
N VAL A 268 11.87 -5.87 13.20
CA VAL A 268 10.90 -6.82 12.66
C VAL A 268 9.72 -6.88 13.61
N GLY A 269 8.52 -7.08 13.07
CA GLY A 269 7.29 -6.82 13.81
C GLY A 269 6.95 -5.33 13.84
N ASN A 270 5.77 -4.98 14.35
CA ASN A 270 5.33 -3.58 14.38
C ASN A 270 4.44 -3.32 15.60
N ALA A 271 4.89 -2.47 16.51
CA ALA A 271 4.20 -2.16 17.76
C ALA A 271 2.84 -1.47 17.59
N ALA A 272 2.50 -0.98 16.40
CA ALA A 272 1.18 -0.41 16.11
C ALA A 272 0.05 -1.43 16.29
N TRP A 273 0.34 -2.74 16.30
CA TRP A 273 -0.68 -3.78 16.53
C TRP A 273 -1.37 -3.67 17.90
N GLU A 274 -0.72 -3.02 18.88
CA GLU A 274 -1.27 -2.75 20.22
C GLU A 274 -1.96 -1.39 20.34
N GLN A 275 -1.91 -0.55 19.29
CA GLN A 275 -2.48 0.80 19.37
C GLN A 275 -3.98 0.81 19.14
N LYS A 276 -4.63 1.75 19.81
CA LYS A 276 -6.03 2.08 19.58
C LYS A 276 -6.12 3.18 18.52
N GLN A 277 -6.80 2.89 17.42
CA GLN A 277 -7.08 3.84 16.35
C GLN A 277 -8.56 3.72 15.95
N LEU A 278 -9.32 4.78 16.15
CA LEU A 278 -10.78 4.76 15.96
C LEU A 278 -11.20 4.96 14.51
N ASP A 279 -10.33 5.52 13.68
CA ASP A 279 -10.55 5.73 12.25
C ASP A 279 -10.72 4.40 11.48
N VAL A 280 -10.07 3.33 11.94
CA VAL A 280 -10.12 2.01 11.30
C VAL A 280 -11.56 1.50 11.13
N LEU A 281 -12.46 1.83 12.06
CA LEU A 281 -13.88 1.46 11.98
C LEU A 281 -14.52 2.05 10.71
N GLY A 282 -14.14 3.31 10.38
CA GLY A 282 -14.57 4.00 9.17
C GLY A 282 -14.01 3.38 7.91
N HIS A 283 -12.74 3.03 7.90
CA HIS A 283 -12.08 2.48 6.72
C HIS A 283 -12.66 1.12 6.30
N VAL A 284 -12.98 0.25 7.26
CA VAL A 284 -13.63 -1.03 6.97
C VAL A 284 -15.04 -0.85 6.39
N LEU A 285 -15.87 0.01 7.00
CA LEU A 285 -17.21 0.28 6.51
C LEU A 285 -17.23 1.05 5.18
N ASP A 286 -16.26 1.93 4.95
CA ASP A 286 -16.12 2.62 3.68
C ASP A 286 -15.66 1.68 2.55
N CYS A 287 -14.80 0.70 2.84
CA CYS A 287 -14.46 -0.36 1.90
C CYS A 287 -15.72 -1.15 1.48
N ALA A 288 -16.53 -1.60 2.46
CA ALA A 288 -17.81 -2.29 2.19
C ALA A 288 -18.76 -1.44 1.32
N TRP A 289 -18.80 -0.13 1.56
CA TRP A 289 -19.59 0.81 0.74
C TRP A 289 -19.05 0.95 -0.68
N VAL A 290 -17.73 1.04 -0.84
CA VAL A 290 -17.08 1.17 -2.15
C VAL A 290 -17.38 -0.03 -3.04
N ILE A 291 -17.24 -1.24 -2.50
CA ILE A 291 -17.44 -2.49 -3.27
C ILE A 291 -18.88 -3.04 -3.18
N ARG A 292 -19.83 -2.27 -2.63
CA ARG A 292 -21.19 -2.73 -2.30
C ARG A 292 -21.95 -3.41 -3.45
N ASP A 293 -21.66 -3.04 -4.68
CA ASP A 293 -22.35 -3.60 -5.85
C ASP A 293 -21.78 -4.97 -6.23
N ALA A 294 -20.47 -5.16 -6.05
CA ALA A 294 -19.81 -6.45 -6.17
C ALA A 294 -20.15 -7.35 -4.96
N LEU A 295 -20.11 -6.79 -3.75
CA LEU A 295 -20.44 -7.51 -2.51
C LEU A 295 -21.90 -8.01 -2.47
N GLY A 296 -22.83 -7.32 -3.14
CA GLY A 296 -24.25 -7.69 -3.14
C GLY A 296 -24.89 -7.60 -1.75
N THR A 297 -25.58 -8.68 -1.33
CA THR A 297 -26.10 -8.81 0.05
C THR A 297 -25.07 -9.56 0.88
N PRO A 298 -24.49 -8.94 1.91
CA PRO A 298 -23.52 -9.60 2.78
C PRO A 298 -24.12 -10.84 3.46
N ASP A 299 -23.29 -11.85 3.70
CA ASP A 299 -23.69 -12.97 4.53
C ASP A 299 -23.91 -12.55 6.00
N ALA A 300 -24.49 -13.44 6.82
CA ALA A 300 -24.84 -13.12 8.20
C ALA A 300 -23.62 -12.76 9.08
N LEU A 301 -22.44 -13.36 8.81
CA LEU A 301 -21.21 -13.06 9.53
C LEU A 301 -20.71 -11.66 9.19
N THR A 302 -20.61 -11.35 7.92
CA THR A 302 -20.17 -10.04 7.40
C THR A 302 -21.15 -8.94 7.85
N ALA A 303 -22.47 -9.16 7.73
CA ALA A 303 -23.46 -8.19 8.17
C ALA A 303 -23.38 -7.92 9.68
N SER A 304 -23.26 -8.97 10.52
CA SER A 304 -23.07 -8.83 11.97
C SER A 304 -21.80 -8.06 12.28
N PHE A 305 -20.68 -8.37 11.64
CA PHE A 305 -19.41 -7.70 11.84
C PHE A 305 -19.49 -6.21 11.50
N LEU A 306 -20.06 -5.84 10.37
CA LEU A 306 -20.22 -4.44 9.98
C LEU A 306 -21.14 -3.66 10.94
N CYS A 307 -22.22 -4.28 11.44
CA CYS A 307 -23.07 -3.70 12.49
C CYS A 307 -22.30 -3.48 13.79
N GLU A 308 -21.47 -4.44 14.21
CA GLU A 308 -20.63 -4.30 15.42
C GLU A 308 -19.63 -3.15 15.31
N LEU A 309 -19.02 -2.92 14.14
CA LEU A 309 -18.12 -1.78 13.91
C LEU A 309 -18.87 -0.44 14.02
N ALA A 310 -20.08 -0.34 13.44
CA ALA A 310 -20.92 0.83 13.58
C ALA A 310 -21.32 1.09 15.04
N ASP A 311 -21.66 0.05 15.78
CA ASP A 311 -21.99 0.14 17.21
C ASP A 311 -20.80 0.55 18.06
N ARG A 312 -19.58 0.06 17.76
CA ARG A 312 -18.33 0.51 18.38
C ARG A 312 -18.08 2.00 18.09
N ALA A 313 -18.26 2.44 16.86
CA ALA A 313 -18.14 3.86 16.52
C ALA A 313 -19.11 4.73 17.33
N CYS A 314 -20.39 4.30 17.51
CA CYS A 314 -21.33 4.98 18.40
C CYS A 314 -20.87 5.08 19.84
N ALA A 315 -20.24 4.03 20.34
CA ALA A 315 -19.84 3.95 21.75
C ALA A 315 -18.54 4.72 22.05
N GLN A 316 -17.55 4.62 21.13
CA GLN A 316 -16.16 4.97 21.42
C GLN A 316 -15.69 6.30 20.79
N TRP A 317 -16.44 6.93 19.90
CA TRP A 317 -15.96 8.12 19.17
C TRP A 317 -15.51 9.30 20.06
N ARG A 318 -15.92 9.33 21.35
CA ARG A 318 -15.49 10.36 22.33
C ARG A 318 -14.19 10.00 23.04
N GLU A 319 -13.68 8.81 22.83
CA GLU A 319 -12.44 8.37 23.46
C GLU A 319 -11.24 8.91 22.68
N PRO A 320 -10.14 9.26 23.37
CA PRO A 320 -8.89 9.58 22.68
C PRO A 320 -8.28 8.31 22.07
N ASP A 321 -7.36 8.50 21.10
CA ASP A 321 -6.66 7.41 20.41
C ASP A 321 -5.28 7.84 19.92
N SER A 322 -4.58 6.97 19.16
CA SER A 322 -3.23 7.21 18.65
C SER A 322 -3.19 7.80 17.23
N SER A 323 -4.36 8.12 16.62
CA SER A 323 -4.47 8.63 15.24
C SER A 323 -3.99 7.66 14.15
N ILE A 324 -4.23 8.05 12.89
CA ILE A 324 -3.67 7.39 11.69
C ILE A 324 -2.14 7.45 11.64
N TRP A 325 -1.53 8.37 12.38
CA TRP A 325 -0.09 8.60 12.39
C TRP A 325 0.68 7.70 13.35
N GLU A 326 -0.04 6.84 14.10
CA GLU A 326 0.57 5.86 15.00
C GLU A 326 1.47 6.48 16.08
N GLY A 327 1.06 7.68 16.55
CA GLY A 327 1.84 8.46 17.51
C GLY A 327 2.17 7.65 18.77
N ARG A 328 3.45 7.72 19.19
CA ARG A 328 3.93 7.03 20.40
C ARG A 328 3.93 7.93 21.64
N GLU A 329 3.49 9.20 21.50
CA GLU A 329 3.51 10.22 22.58
C GLU A 329 2.23 10.26 23.45
N GLY A 330 1.29 9.38 23.19
CA GLY A 330 0.02 9.28 23.92
C GLY A 330 -1.21 9.59 23.08
N GLU A 331 -2.37 9.21 23.64
CA GLU A 331 -3.66 9.35 22.97
C GLU A 331 -4.19 10.79 23.06
N ARG A 332 -4.86 11.26 21.99
CA ARG A 332 -5.55 12.57 21.92
C ARG A 332 -6.87 12.46 21.18
N ASP A 333 -7.67 13.53 21.23
CA ASP A 333 -8.87 13.67 20.44
C ASP A 333 -8.51 14.18 19.01
N TYR A 334 -7.99 13.27 18.18
CA TYR A 334 -7.62 13.61 16.81
C TYR A 334 -8.85 13.81 15.93
N VAL A 335 -8.83 14.88 15.13
CA VAL A 335 -9.91 15.21 14.20
C VAL A 335 -10.14 14.07 13.20
N VAL A 336 -9.07 13.52 12.64
CA VAL A 336 -9.13 12.43 11.66
C VAL A 336 -9.77 11.16 12.22
N SER A 337 -9.53 10.83 13.48
CA SER A 337 -10.13 9.66 14.15
C SER A 337 -11.65 9.84 14.34
N LYS A 338 -12.08 11.07 14.67
CA LYS A 338 -13.52 11.38 14.77
C LYS A 338 -14.18 11.37 13.38
N VAL A 339 -13.47 11.83 12.34
CA VAL A 339 -13.91 11.70 10.94
C VAL A 339 -14.08 10.25 10.56
N GLY A 340 -13.14 9.36 10.92
CA GLY A 340 -13.26 7.91 10.70
C GLY A 340 -14.52 7.33 11.36
N CYS A 341 -14.81 7.68 12.61
CA CYS A 341 -16.05 7.27 13.26
C CYS A 341 -17.30 7.81 12.55
N TRP A 342 -17.26 9.05 12.06
CA TRP A 342 -18.34 9.62 11.24
C TRP A 342 -18.54 8.81 9.96
N VAL A 343 -17.46 8.48 9.25
CA VAL A 343 -17.48 7.65 8.04
C VAL A 343 -18.12 6.29 8.33
N ALA A 344 -17.71 5.63 9.42
CA ALA A 344 -18.29 4.36 9.83
C ALA A 344 -19.81 4.42 9.90
N LEU A 345 -20.33 5.43 10.59
CA LEU A 345 -21.77 5.59 10.80
C LEU A 345 -22.51 6.03 9.55
N ASP A 346 -21.94 6.92 8.73
CA ASP A 346 -22.54 7.32 7.47
C ASP A 346 -22.68 6.15 6.50
N ARG A 347 -21.62 5.33 6.36
CA ARG A 347 -21.64 4.15 5.50
C ARG A 347 -22.56 3.06 6.03
N ALA A 348 -22.59 2.84 7.35
CA ALA A 348 -23.51 1.90 7.97
C ALA A 348 -24.98 2.29 7.74
N VAL A 349 -25.32 3.58 7.89
CA VAL A 349 -26.67 4.08 7.58
C VAL A 349 -27.03 3.83 6.12
N ARG A 350 -26.13 4.07 5.19
CA ARG A 350 -26.35 3.82 3.74
C ARG A 350 -26.46 2.35 3.39
N LEU A 351 -25.80 1.47 4.14
CA LEU A 351 -25.82 0.03 3.95
C LEU A 351 -26.95 -0.66 4.72
N ALA A 352 -27.73 0.04 5.55
CA ALA A 352 -28.65 -0.54 6.53
C ALA A 352 -29.63 -1.56 5.92
N ASP A 353 -30.18 -1.28 4.75
CA ASP A 353 -31.10 -2.19 4.05
C ASP A 353 -30.43 -3.51 3.63
N ARG A 354 -29.12 -3.51 3.40
CA ARG A 354 -28.31 -4.69 3.05
C ARG A 354 -27.82 -5.45 4.29
N LEU A 355 -27.69 -4.76 5.44
CA LEU A 355 -27.23 -5.34 6.71
C LEU A 355 -28.34 -6.08 7.48
N GLY A 356 -29.59 -5.88 7.11
CA GLY A 356 -30.74 -6.62 7.66
C GLY A 356 -31.19 -6.14 9.04
N SER A 357 -31.83 -7.05 9.82
CA SER A 357 -32.52 -6.70 11.06
C SER A 357 -31.63 -6.32 12.25
N ALA A 358 -30.31 -6.56 12.17
CA ALA A 358 -29.34 -6.14 13.18
C ALA A 358 -28.97 -4.67 13.07
N ALA A 359 -29.26 -4.01 11.94
CA ALA A 359 -28.96 -2.60 11.71
C ALA A 359 -29.84 -1.68 12.55
N ASP A 360 -29.22 -0.65 13.15
CA ASP A 360 -29.92 0.43 13.85
C ASP A 360 -29.59 1.81 13.20
N PRO A 361 -30.13 2.06 12.00
CA PRO A 361 -29.79 3.27 11.26
C PRO A 361 -30.21 4.58 11.96
N ARG A 362 -31.21 4.54 12.88
CA ARG A 362 -31.61 5.71 13.65
C ARG A 362 -30.57 6.09 14.69
N ARG A 363 -30.07 5.12 15.44
CA ARG A 363 -29.03 5.33 16.45
C ARG A 363 -27.74 5.78 15.76
N TRP A 364 -27.36 5.12 14.68
CA TRP A 364 -26.16 5.46 13.91
C TRP A 364 -26.23 6.87 13.31
N ALA A 365 -27.37 7.27 12.73
CA ALA A 365 -27.57 8.60 12.21
C ALA A 365 -27.45 9.69 13.30
N ALA A 366 -28.07 9.46 14.47
CA ALA A 366 -27.97 10.41 15.58
C ALA A 366 -26.53 10.60 16.07
N ALA A 367 -25.77 9.51 16.20
CA ALA A 367 -24.36 9.59 16.59
C ALA A 367 -23.49 10.23 15.49
N ARG A 368 -23.72 9.89 14.21
CA ARG A 368 -23.07 10.52 13.05
C ARG A 368 -23.22 12.04 13.06
N ASP A 369 -24.44 12.52 13.26
CA ASP A 369 -24.74 13.95 13.26
C ASP A 369 -24.08 14.66 14.47
N ALA A 370 -24.06 14.01 15.66
CA ALA A 370 -23.35 14.51 16.83
C ALA A 370 -21.81 14.60 16.60
N ILE A 371 -21.22 13.62 15.93
CA ILE A 371 -19.79 13.64 15.57
C ILE A 371 -19.53 14.82 14.63
N ARG A 372 -20.35 14.98 13.59
CA ARG A 372 -20.19 16.07 12.62
C ARG A 372 -20.21 17.43 13.31
N ASP A 373 -21.21 17.67 14.16
CA ASP A 373 -21.34 18.94 14.87
C ASP A 373 -20.13 19.19 15.79
N THR A 374 -19.61 18.16 16.44
CA THR A 374 -18.43 18.25 17.30
C THR A 374 -17.16 18.53 16.49
N VAL A 375 -16.91 17.79 15.39
CA VAL A 375 -15.75 18.02 14.52
C VAL A 375 -15.73 19.42 13.93
N LEU A 376 -16.91 19.92 13.49
CA LEU A 376 -17.01 21.25 12.90
C LEU A 376 -16.85 22.39 13.92
N ARG A 377 -17.09 22.14 15.19
CA ARG A 377 -16.93 23.10 16.28
C ARG A 377 -15.54 23.00 16.92
N ASP A 378 -15.14 21.82 17.37
CA ASP A 378 -13.97 21.60 18.23
C ASP A 378 -12.69 21.30 17.42
N GLY A 379 -12.83 20.88 16.16
CA GLY A 379 -11.72 20.72 15.23
C GLY A 379 -11.29 22.01 14.53
N TRP A 380 -12.08 23.09 14.66
CA TRP A 380 -11.76 24.40 14.11
C TRP A 380 -11.03 25.26 15.15
N SER A 381 -9.84 25.77 14.83
CA SER A 381 -9.15 26.79 15.62
C SER A 381 -9.47 28.17 15.09
N GLU A 382 -10.11 29.01 15.90
CA GLU A 382 -10.36 30.42 15.56
C GLU A 382 -9.04 31.21 15.48
N GLU A 383 -8.06 30.86 16.30
CA GLU A 383 -6.73 31.50 16.30
C GLU A 383 -5.99 31.25 15.00
N ARG A 384 -5.96 29.99 14.54
CA ARG A 384 -5.34 29.62 13.25
C ARG A 384 -6.24 29.97 12.06
N GLY A 385 -7.54 30.02 12.27
CA GLY A 385 -8.54 30.12 11.21
C GLY A 385 -8.49 28.90 10.28
N ALA A 386 -8.27 27.72 10.82
CA ALA A 386 -8.13 26.45 10.12
C ALA A 386 -8.64 25.28 10.96
N PHE A 387 -8.95 24.16 10.30
CA PHE A 387 -9.04 22.87 10.97
C PHE A 387 -7.63 22.38 11.36
N THR A 388 -7.50 21.81 12.56
CA THR A 388 -6.23 21.39 13.17
C THR A 388 -6.23 19.88 13.42
N GLY A 389 -5.07 19.29 13.73
CA GLY A 389 -4.92 17.83 13.87
C GLY A 389 -5.70 17.22 15.02
N ALA A 390 -5.87 17.95 16.15
CA ALA A 390 -6.58 17.47 17.33
C ALA A 390 -7.41 18.62 17.95
N PHE A 391 -8.45 18.26 18.70
CA PHE A 391 -9.29 19.23 19.41
C PHE A 391 -8.45 20.07 20.38
N GLY A 392 -8.63 21.38 20.31
CA GLY A 392 -7.90 22.33 21.14
C GLY A 392 -6.42 22.49 20.83
N SER A 393 -5.96 21.99 19.69
CA SER A 393 -4.60 22.16 19.18
C SER A 393 -4.53 23.27 18.13
N ASP A 394 -3.37 23.89 17.98
CA ASP A 394 -3.07 24.85 16.91
C ASP A 394 -2.12 24.27 15.85
N HIS A 395 -1.76 22.98 15.97
CA HIS A 395 -0.91 22.29 15.01
C HIS A 395 -1.69 21.90 13.76
N LEU A 396 -1.16 22.28 12.60
CA LEU A 396 -1.68 21.82 11.31
C LEU A 396 -1.28 20.35 11.10
N ASP A 397 -2.18 19.61 10.47
CA ASP A 397 -2.05 18.18 10.18
C ASP A 397 -2.79 17.90 8.85
N VAL A 398 -2.11 17.27 7.92
CA VAL A 398 -2.67 16.95 6.60
C VAL A 398 -3.83 15.96 6.65
N GLY A 399 -4.00 15.21 7.74
CA GLY A 399 -5.16 14.34 7.96
C GLY A 399 -6.50 15.09 7.87
N VAL A 400 -6.52 16.42 8.08
CA VAL A 400 -7.75 17.22 7.91
C VAL A 400 -8.21 17.32 6.46
N LEU A 401 -7.39 16.95 5.46
CA LEU A 401 -7.82 16.78 4.07
C LEU A 401 -8.87 15.67 3.92
N LEU A 402 -8.94 14.75 4.88
CA LEU A 402 -9.98 13.73 4.93
C LEU A 402 -11.36 14.28 5.28
N LEU A 403 -11.49 15.50 5.80
CA LEU A 403 -12.77 16.17 6.03
C LEU A 403 -13.59 16.28 4.71
N PRO A 404 -13.11 16.95 3.66
CA PRO A 404 -13.85 17.00 2.40
C PRO A 404 -13.84 15.65 1.66
N LEU A 405 -12.76 14.86 1.73
CA LEU A 405 -12.67 13.58 1.04
C LEU A 405 -13.65 12.53 1.58
N SER A 406 -13.99 12.58 2.87
CA SER A 406 -15.02 11.72 3.47
C SER A 406 -16.45 12.17 3.15
N GLY A 407 -16.63 13.46 2.83
CA GLY A 407 -17.92 14.09 2.59
C GLY A 407 -18.56 14.70 3.83
N ILE A 408 -17.85 14.80 4.97
CA ILE A 408 -18.38 15.46 6.19
C ILE A 408 -18.51 16.98 5.99
N VAL A 409 -17.66 17.57 5.12
CA VAL A 409 -17.68 18.97 4.70
C VAL A 409 -17.57 19.04 3.18
N ALA A 410 -18.20 20.02 2.57
CA ALA A 410 -18.11 20.25 1.12
C ALA A 410 -16.72 20.79 0.72
N PHE A 411 -16.24 20.46 -0.50
CA PHE A 411 -14.93 20.91 -1.01
C PHE A 411 -14.83 22.43 -1.20
N ASP A 412 -15.97 23.12 -1.35
CA ASP A 412 -16.09 24.57 -1.51
C ASP A 412 -16.41 25.32 -0.20
N ASP A 413 -16.46 24.61 0.95
CA ASP A 413 -16.60 25.27 2.26
C ASP A 413 -15.42 26.25 2.46
N PRO A 414 -15.68 27.52 2.79
CA PRO A 414 -14.62 28.52 2.98
C PRO A 414 -13.56 28.12 4.02
N ARG A 415 -13.96 27.36 5.05
CA ARG A 415 -13.04 26.88 6.08
C ARG A 415 -12.06 25.85 5.51
N ILE A 416 -12.56 24.91 4.67
CA ILE A 416 -11.71 23.92 3.98
C ILE A 416 -10.76 24.63 3.00
N THR A 417 -11.28 25.59 2.21
CA THR A 417 -10.44 26.35 1.28
C THR A 417 -9.30 27.06 2.01
N ARG A 418 -9.60 27.69 3.16
CA ARG A 418 -8.60 28.38 3.97
C ARG A 418 -7.61 27.39 4.63
N THR A 419 -8.10 26.26 5.14
CA THR A 419 -7.25 25.22 5.72
C THR A 419 -6.27 24.68 4.68
N ILE A 420 -6.74 24.35 3.48
CA ILE A 420 -5.87 23.86 2.38
C ILE A 420 -4.79 24.90 2.06
N ALA A 421 -5.17 26.19 1.96
CA ALA A 421 -4.20 27.24 1.67
C ALA A 421 -3.10 27.35 2.75
N LEU A 422 -3.45 27.18 4.04
CA LEU A 422 -2.48 27.16 5.13
C LEU A 422 -1.61 25.91 5.14
N LEU A 423 -2.16 24.73 4.80
CA LEU A 423 -1.38 23.50 4.65
C LEU A 423 -0.35 23.67 3.52
N GLU A 424 -0.74 24.24 2.38
CA GLU A 424 0.17 24.50 1.27
C GLU A 424 1.27 25.51 1.63
N ASP A 425 0.94 26.54 2.43
CA ASP A 425 1.88 27.60 2.84
C ASP A 425 2.87 27.13 3.90
N GLU A 426 2.42 26.39 4.91
CA GLU A 426 3.23 26.05 6.08
C GLU A 426 3.83 24.64 6.04
N LEU A 427 3.18 23.67 5.39
CA LEU A 427 3.63 22.27 5.31
C LEU A 427 4.04 21.88 3.89
N GLY A 428 3.83 22.77 2.90
CA GLY A 428 4.01 22.49 1.49
C GLY A 428 5.36 22.93 0.93
N ASP A 429 5.91 22.12 0.01
CA ASP A 429 6.99 22.49 -0.89
C ASP A 429 6.57 22.13 -2.33
N ASP A 430 6.10 23.12 -3.08
CA ASP A 430 5.61 22.99 -4.47
C ASP A 430 4.60 21.84 -4.68
N GLY A 431 3.72 21.62 -3.68
CA GLY A 431 2.67 20.59 -3.73
C GLY A 431 3.02 19.26 -3.07
N LEU A 432 4.25 19.09 -2.61
CA LEU A 432 4.60 18.03 -1.66
C LEU A 432 4.27 18.50 -0.25
N LEU A 433 3.63 17.66 0.56
CA LEU A 433 3.20 18.01 1.91
C LEU A 433 3.92 17.17 2.98
N GLN A 434 4.45 17.83 4.00
CA GLN A 434 4.80 17.20 5.27
C GLN A 434 3.54 16.79 6.04
N ARG A 435 3.65 15.81 6.95
CA ARG A 435 2.50 15.25 7.69
C ARG A 435 1.84 16.26 8.65
N TRP A 436 2.65 17.00 9.41
CA TRP A 436 2.18 17.98 10.40
C TRP A 436 3.24 19.05 10.71
N SER A 437 2.81 20.09 11.42
CA SER A 437 3.71 21.17 11.84
C SER A 437 4.85 20.63 12.72
N GLY A 438 6.08 20.83 12.28
CA GLY A 438 7.28 20.38 12.97
C GLY A 438 7.69 18.94 12.69
N ALA A 439 7.14 18.29 11.67
CA ALA A 439 7.65 17.02 11.16
C ALA A 439 9.12 17.19 10.70
N GLU A 440 9.97 16.24 11.09
CA GLU A 440 11.40 16.21 10.71
C GLU A 440 11.68 15.23 9.55
N ASP A 441 10.65 14.48 9.12
CA ASP A 441 10.65 13.52 8.03
C ASP A 441 10.43 14.19 6.67
N GLY A 442 10.38 13.37 5.62
CA GLY A 442 10.15 13.84 4.26
C GLY A 442 8.72 14.31 4.00
N ALA A 443 8.46 14.68 2.75
CA ALA A 443 7.11 14.93 2.30
C ALA A 443 6.37 13.60 2.11
N PHE A 444 5.19 13.48 2.72
CA PHE A 444 4.35 12.30 2.71
C PHE A 444 3.54 12.22 1.42
N LEU A 445 3.87 11.27 0.55
CA LEU A 445 3.33 11.23 -0.81
C LEU A 445 1.81 11.05 -0.86
N LEU A 446 1.23 10.22 0.03
CA LEU A 446 -0.21 10.06 0.10
C LEU A 446 -0.93 11.38 0.39
N ALA A 447 -0.41 12.22 1.29
CA ALA A 447 -1.01 13.52 1.61
C ALA A 447 -0.97 14.47 0.39
N SER A 448 0.11 14.42 -0.39
CA SER A 448 0.22 15.19 -1.63
C SER A 448 -0.81 14.72 -2.67
N PHE A 449 -1.09 13.43 -2.76
CA PHE A 449 -2.19 12.91 -3.60
C PHE A 449 -3.58 13.30 -3.04
N TRP A 450 -3.81 13.31 -1.73
CA TRP A 450 -5.04 13.84 -1.14
C TRP A 450 -5.24 15.33 -1.47
N LEU A 451 -4.16 16.11 -1.43
CA LEU A 451 -4.21 17.53 -1.83
C LEU A 451 -4.64 17.67 -3.30
N SER A 452 -4.03 16.88 -4.19
CA SER A 452 -4.42 16.85 -5.61
C SER A 452 -5.91 16.49 -5.77
N GLU A 453 -6.38 15.44 -5.07
CA GLU A 453 -7.80 15.05 -5.11
C GLU A 453 -8.72 16.16 -4.59
N CYS A 454 -8.38 16.83 -3.49
CA CYS A 454 -9.13 17.97 -2.96
C CYS A 454 -9.22 19.12 -3.96
N HIS A 455 -8.11 19.45 -4.63
CA HIS A 455 -8.13 20.47 -5.68
C HIS A 455 -8.98 20.06 -6.89
N ALA A 456 -8.83 18.82 -7.35
CA ALA A 456 -9.62 18.28 -8.47
C ALA A 456 -11.12 18.39 -8.17
N ARG A 457 -11.57 17.83 -7.05
CA ARG A 457 -12.99 17.82 -6.64
C ARG A 457 -13.54 19.21 -6.34
N ALA A 458 -12.68 20.16 -5.98
CA ALA A 458 -13.04 21.59 -5.86
C ALA A 458 -13.05 22.33 -7.21
N GLY A 459 -12.81 21.65 -8.33
CA GLY A 459 -12.78 22.23 -9.68
C GLY A 459 -11.50 22.99 -10.05
N ARG A 460 -10.47 22.97 -9.21
CA ARG A 460 -9.18 23.64 -9.42
C ARG A 460 -8.20 22.71 -10.17
N LEU A 461 -8.60 22.33 -11.40
CA LEU A 461 -7.93 21.26 -12.17
C LEU A 461 -6.45 21.55 -12.45
N ASP A 462 -6.07 22.79 -12.81
CA ASP A 462 -4.67 23.11 -13.11
C ASP A 462 -3.77 22.91 -11.88
N ARG A 463 -4.23 23.30 -10.68
CA ARG A 463 -3.50 23.08 -9.43
C ARG A 463 -3.46 21.61 -9.06
N ALA A 464 -4.58 20.90 -9.20
CA ALA A 464 -4.67 19.47 -8.98
C ALA A 464 -3.66 18.70 -9.85
N GLN A 465 -3.59 19.03 -11.13
CA GLN A 465 -2.64 18.43 -12.07
C GLN A 465 -1.20 18.71 -11.67
N ALA A 466 -0.85 19.94 -11.32
CA ALA A 466 0.50 20.31 -10.91
C ALA A 466 0.95 19.56 -9.65
N VAL A 467 0.10 19.45 -8.64
CA VAL A 467 0.37 18.67 -7.41
C VAL A 467 0.52 17.19 -7.73
N PHE A 468 -0.38 16.63 -8.57
CA PHE A 468 -0.30 15.24 -9.00
C PHE A 468 1.03 14.92 -9.68
N GLU A 469 1.42 15.74 -10.66
CA GLU A 469 2.66 15.54 -11.42
C GLU A 469 3.90 15.65 -10.52
N ARG A 470 3.90 16.57 -9.57
CA ARG A 470 4.98 16.72 -8.59
C ARG A 470 5.12 15.50 -7.70
N ALA A 471 4.00 14.98 -7.14
CA ALA A 471 4.01 13.78 -6.30
C ALA A 471 4.34 12.51 -7.09
N ALA A 472 3.77 12.33 -8.30
CA ALA A 472 4.08 11.20 -9.17
C ALA A 472 5.54 11.23 -9.66
N GLY A 473 6.12 12.42 -9.84
CA GLY A 473 7.52 12.63 -10.19
C GLY A 473 8.53 12.20 -9.12
N ALA A 474 8.08 11.88 -7.90
CA ALA A 474 8.91 11.30 -6.84
C ALA A 474 9.19 9.80 -7.04
N ALA A 475 8.61 9.18 -8.07
CA ALA A 475 8.91 7.79 -8.40
C ALA A 475 10.38 7.62 -8.82
N ASN A 476 10.98 6.51 -8.40
CA ASN A 476 12.33 6.15 -8.85
C ASN A 476 12.36 5.78 -10.35
N ASP A 477 13.55 5.44 -10.88
CA ASP A 477 13.77 5.05 -12.28
C ASP A 477 12.99 3.80 -12.74
N LEU A 478 12.41 3.04 -11.81
CA LEU A 478 11.54 1.90 -12.07
C LEU A 478 10.04 2.25 -11.95
N GLY A 479 9.70 3.49 -11.61
CA GLY A 479 8.32 3.93 -11.38
C GLY A 479 7.77 3.59 -9.99
N LEU A 480 8.62 3.16 -9.04
CA LEU A 480 8.21 2.80 -7.69
C LEU A 480 8.19 4.03 -6.77
N LEU A 481 7.11 4.18 -6.02
CA LEU A 481 6.94 5.21 -4.98
C LEU A 481 7.27 4.63 -3.61
N ALA A 482 8.06 5.37 -2.84
CA ALA A 482 8.27 5.16 -1.42
C ALA A 482 7.12 5.81 -0.60
N GLU A 483 7.19 5.76 0.71
CA GLU A 483 6.23 6.43 1.58
C GLU A 483 6.36 7.94 1.51
N GLU A 484 7.61 8.40 1.54
CA GLU A 484 8.01 9.79 1.57
C GLU A 484 9.08 10.11 0.53
N VAL A 485 9.33 11.38 0.36
CA VAL A 485 10.39 11.91 -0.51
C VAL A 485 11.06 13.10 0.17
N ASP A 486 12.37 13.18 0.09
CA ASP A 486 13.08 14.41 0.40
C ASP A 486 12.76 15.45 -0.69
N ALA A 487 12.03 16.51 -0.32
CA ALA A 487 11.56 17.51 -1.28
C ALA A 487 12.71 18.27 -1.97
N ALA A 488 13.87 18.38 -1.31
CA ALA A 488 15.03 19.12 -1.82
C ALA A 488 15.89 18.28 -2.77
N THR A 489 16.07 16.98 -2.50
CA THR A 489 16.94 16.09 -3.30
C THR A 489 16.15 15.21 -4.28
N GLY A 490 14.88 14.92 -3.97
CA GLY A 490 14.07 13.94 -4.67
C GLY A 490 14.36 12.49 -4.29
N ASP A 491 15.18 12.26 -3.26
CA ASP A 491 15.51 10.92 -2.80
C ASP A 491 14.29 10.27 -2.11
N PRO A 492 13.99 8.99 -2.39
CA PRO A 492 12.93 8.25 -1.73
C PRO A 492 13.29 7.98 -0.27
N LEU A 493 12.33 8.17 0.64
CA LEU A 493 12.44 7.94 2.07
C LEU A 493 11.37 6.94 2.53
N GLY A 494 11.67 6.18 3.59
CA GLY A 494 10.79 5.13 4.10
C GLY A 494 10.81 3.86 3.27
N ASN A 495 9.87 2.97 3.56
CA ASN A 495 9.77 1.66 2.89
C ASN A 495 9.27 1.77 1.44
N VAL A 496 9.78 0.87 0.56
CA VAL A 496 9.49 0.87 -0.88
C VAL A 496 9.34 -0.54 -1.45
N PRO A 497 8.45 -0.77 -2.45
CA PRO A 497 7.38 0.14 -2.84
C PRO A 497 6.33 0.26 -1.75
N GLN A 498 5.72 1.45 -1.61
CA GLN A 498 4.70 1.70 -0.60
C GLN A 498 3.30 1.65 -1.22
N ALA A 499 2.44 0.77 -0.70
CA ALA A 499 1.09 0.55 -1.24
C ALA A 499 0.25 1.84 -1.24
N ILE A 500 0.20 2.57 -0.11
CA ILE A 500 -0.66 3.75 0.02
C ILE A 500 -0.24 4.90 -0.90
N SER A 501 1.04 5.03 -1.24
CA SER A 501 1.51 6.03 -2.21
C SER A 501 1.00 5.71 -3.62
N HIS A 502 1.09 4.44 -4.05
CA HIS A 502 0.53 4.00 -5.33
C HIS A 502 -1.00 4.07 -5.36
N ILE A 503 -1.67 3.76 -4.25
CA ILE A 503 -3.12 3.89 -4.08
C ILE A 503 -3.54 5.37 -4.17
N GLY A 504 -2.82 6.26 -3.52
CA GLY A 504 -3.03 7.71 -3.58
C GLY A 504 -2.94 8.24 -5.01
N LEU A 505 -1.93 7.79 -5.76
CA LEU A 505 -1.77 8.11 -7.19
C LEU A 505 -3.01 7.69 -7.99
N VAL A 506 -3.51 6.47 -7.82
CA VAL A 506 -4.69 5.96 -8.54
C VAL A 506 -5.93 6.80 -8.21
N ASN A 507 -6.19 7.06 -6.92
CA ASN A 507 -7.37 7.80 -6.48
C ASN A 507 -7.34 9.26 -6.96
N ALA A 508 -6.18 9.92 -6.93
CA ALA A 508 -6.02 11.29 -7.44
C ALA A 508 -6.17 11.35 -8.97
N ALA A 509 -5.60 10.40 -9.72
CA ALA A 509 -5.77 10.31 -11.17
C ALA A 509 -7.25 10.10 -11.56
N GLN A 510 -7.98 9.28 -10.80
CA GLN A 510 -9.41 9.06 -10.99
C GLN A 510 -10.20 10.36 -10.75
N ALA A 511 -9.92 11.08 -9.67
CA ALA A 511 -10.58 12.36 -9.36
C ALA A 511 -10.35 13.42 -10.44
N LEU A 512 -9.11 13.53 -10.95
CA LEU A 512 -8.76 14.40 -12.08
C LEU A 512 -9.58 14.06 -13.32
N THR A 513 -9.69 12.79 -13.67
CA THR A 513 -10.40 12.30 -14.84
C THR A 513 -11.91 12.56 -14.72
N GLU A 514 -12.53 12.20 -13.60
CA GLU A 514 -13.96 12.41 -13.34
C GLU A 514 -14.34 13.89 -13.41
N THR A 515 -13.54 14.76 -12.81
CA THR A 515 -13.80 16.21 -12.80
C THR A 515 -13.63 16.83 -14.18
N ALA A 516 -12.61 16.41 -14.93
CA ALA A 516 -12.40 16.89 -16.31
C ALA A 516 -13.56 16.48 -17.23
N GLN A 517 -14.04 15.24 -17.13
CA GLN A 517 -15.20 14.75 -17.90
C GLN A 517 -16.48 15.49 -17.52
N GLY A 518 -16.74 15.72 -16.24
CA GLY A 518 -17.88 16.50 -15.75
C GLY A 518 -17.87 17.96 -16.28
N ALA A 519 -16.71 18.60 -16.30
CA ALA A 519 -16.54 19.94 -16.84
C ALA A 519 -16.76 19.99 -18.36
N GLN A 520 -16.32 18.97 -19.11
CA GLN A 520 -16.58 18.86 -20.55
C GLN A 520 -18.06 18.65 -20.86
N ALA A 521 -18.74 17.77 -20.13
CA ALA A 521 -20.17 17.52 -20.29
C ALA A 521 -20.99 18.80 -20.05
N THR A 522 -20.64 19.58 -19.04
CA THR A 522 -21.31 20.87 -18.73
C THR A 522 -21.07 21.89 -19.85
N ARG A 523 -19.87 21.98 -20.42
CA ARG A 523 -19.56 22.87 -21.55
C ARG A 523 -20.31 22.46 -22.82
N SER A 524 -20.42 21.19 -23.13
CA SER A 524 -21.16 20.69 -24.29
C SER A 524 -22.65 20.96 -24.21
N LEU A 525 -23.26 20.88 -23.03
CA LEU A 525 -24.66 21.23 -22.78
C LEU A 525 -24.91 22.73 -22.90
N SER A 526 -23.96 23.57 -22.46
CA SER A 526 -24.08 25.04 -22.56
C SER A 526 -23.79 25.58 -23.98
N SER A 527 -23.08 24.84 -24.83
CA SER A 527 -22.76 25.21 -26.20
C SER A 527 -23.75 24.69 -27.24
N SER A 528 -24.75 23.88 -26.86
CA SER A 528 -25.86 23.50 -27.75
C SER A 528 -26.75 24.72 -28.02
N PRO A 529 -26.86 25.21 -29.26
CA PRO A 529 -27.73 26.36 -29.56
C PRO A 529 -29.19 25.99 -29.31
N ILE A 530 -29.83 26.69 -28.38
CA ILE A 530 -31.30 26.76 -28.31
C ILE A 530 -31.74 27.49 -29.57
N GLY A 531 -31.89 26.77 -30.66
CA GLY A 531 -32.23 27.32 -31.96
C GLY A 531 -32.91 26.31 -32.85
N GLY A 532 -34.14 26.03 -32.57
CA GLY A 532 -35.07 25.27 -33.45
C GLY A 532 -36.41 26.00 -33.45
N ALA A 533 -36.51 26.98 -34.36
CA ALA A 533 -37.67 27.81 -34.57
C ALA A 533 -38.95 26.99 -34.65
N LEU A 534 -39.97 27.43 -33.93
CA LEU A 534 -41.38 27.28 -34.29
C LEU A 534 -41.60 27.74 -35.73
N ARG A 535 -41.98 26.85 -36.61
CA ARG A 535 -42.88 27.10 -37.76
C ARG A 535 -43.82 25.92 -37.94
#